data_a69001bba9687ae2075248a9dde21acb
#
_entry.id   a69001bba9687ae2075248a9dde21acb
#
_cell.length_a   1.000
_cell.length_b   1.000
_cell.length_c   1.000
_cell.angle_alpha   90.00
_cell.angle_beta   90.00
_cell.angle_gamma   90.00
#
_symmetry.space_group_name_H-M   'P 1'
#
loop_
_entity.id
_entity.type
_entity.pdbx_description
1 polymer ?
#
loop_
_entity_poly.entity_id
_entity_poly.type
_entity_poly.pdbx_seq_one_letter_code
_entity_poly.pdbx_strand_id
1 'polypeptide(L)'
;MNSATQNTVTVLPFSQMQDEEVAALLKKHAIGLTVEEARAISTMLDRDPTLTEAVIWGIQGSEHCSYKSSSRFLKTLPTKGKHVILGPGEDSGVVALTDTPKGKRWGVVISHESHNHPSQIVPYEGAATGVGGVVRDVVCMGARVVGCMDLLRLG
;
A
#
# COMPACT_ATOMS: atom_id res chain seq x y z
N MET A 1 4.49 -38.55 26.12
CA MET A 1 3.46 -37.57 26.55
C MET A 1 3.65 -36.32 25.73
N ASN A 2 2.86 -36.19 24.65
CA ASN A 2 2.86 -35.00 23.80
C ASN A 2 2.07 -33.91 24.52
N SER A 3 2.73 -32.86 25.03
CA SER A 3 2.05 -31.63 25.39
C SER A 3 1.70 -30.91 24.08
N ALA A 4 0.47 -31.05 23.62
CA ALA A 4 -0.09 -30.18 22.61
C ALA A 4 -0.02 -28.75 23.17
N THR A 5 0.89 -27.94 22.65
CA THR A 5 0.86 -26.49 22.82
C THR A 5 -0.48 -26.00 22.30
N GLN A 6 -1.42 -25.73 23.19
CA GLN A 6 -2.64 -25.02 22.82
C GLN A 6 -2.18 -23.66 22.28
N ASN A 7 -2.30 -23.47 20.95
CA ASN A 7 -2.17 -22.17 20.34
C ASN A 7 -3.36 -21.32 20.82
N THR A 8 -3.19 -20.66 21.96
CA THR A 8 -4.17 -19.71 22.48
C THR A 8 -4.10 -18.44 21.61
N VAL A 9 -5.15 -18.21 20.84
CA VAL A 9 -5.31 -17.01 20.04
C VAL A 9 -5.43 -15.80 20.98
N THR A 10 -4.50 -14.85 20.90
CA THR A 10 -4.53 -13.61 21.69
C THR A 10 -5.59 -12.69 21.12
N VAL A 11 -6.63 -12.37 21.91
CA VAL A 11 -7.65 -11.37 21.60
C VAL A 11 -7.27 -10.05 22.26
N LEU A 12 -7.46 -8.93 21.56
CA LEU A 12 -7.20 -7.59 22.05
C LEU A 12 -8.53 -6.95 22.47
N PRO A 13 -8.83 -6.80 23.77
CA PRO A 13 -10.18 -6.42 24.25
C PRO A 13 -10.42 -4.89 24.10
N PHE A 14 -10.29 -4.36 22.91
CA PHE A 14 -10.45 -2.93 22.65
C PHE A 14 -11.79 -2.36 23.09
N SER A 15 -12.88 -3.15 23.00
CA SER A 15 -14.21 -2.71 23.40
C SER A 15 -14.37 -2.45 24.91
N GLN A 16 -13.49 -3.05 25.72
CA GLN A 16 -13.60 -3.04 27.20
C GLN A 16 -12.55 -2.15 27.86
N MET A 17 -11.56 -1.63 27.11
CA MET A 17 -10.45 -0.86 27.63
C MET A 17 -10.71 0.65 27.55
N GLN A 18 -10.03 1.44 28.38
CA GLN A 18 -10.00 2.89 28.23
C GLN A 18 -9.07 3.28 27.07
N ASP A 19 -9.19 4.49 26.55
CA ASP A 19 -8.43 4.92 25.36
C ASP A 19 -6.92 4.91 25.58
N GLU A 20 -6.47 5.26 26.77
CA GLU A 20 -5.05 5.22 27.15
C GLU A 20 -4.51 3.78 27.17
N GLU A 21 -5.32 2.82 27.59
CA GLU A 21 -4.96 1.40 27.62
C GLU A 21 -4.91 0.82 26.22
N VAL A 22 -5.85 1.19 25.34
CA VAL A 22 -5.84 0.82 23.93
C VAL A 22 -4.59 1.37 23.25
N ALA A 23 -4.28 2.66 23.46
CA ALA A 23 -3.07 3.29 22.91
C ALA A 23 -1.78 2.59 23.38
N ALA A 24 -1.70 2.24 24.67
CA ALA A 24 -0.56 1.51 25.22
C ALA A 24 -0.42 0.11 24.62
N LEU A 25 -1.55 -0.58 24.39
CA LEU A 25 -1.57 -1.92 23.80
C LEU A 25 -1.16 -1.91 22.33
N LEU A 26 -1.66 -0.94 21.56
CA LEU A 26 -1.26 -0.72 20.17
C LEU A 26 0.24 -0.45 20.06
N LYS A 27 0.77 0.42 20.91
CA LYS A 27 2.21 0.72 20.98
C LYS A 27 3.03 -0.51 21.37
N LYS A 28 2.59 -1.28 22.36
CA LYS A 28 3.26 -2.51 22.82
C LYS A 28 3.46 -3.53 21.69
N HIS A 29 2.48 -3.65 20.81
CA HIS A 29 2.50 -4.60 19.70
C HIS A 29 2.91 -3.97 18.36
N ALA A 30 3.36 -2.71 18.35
CA ALA A 30 3.73 -1.94 17.16
C ALA A 30 2.65 -1.95 16.06
N ILE A 31 1.38 -1.86 16.47
CA ILE A 31 0.23 -1.82 15.56
C ILE A 31 -0.04 -0.38 15.14
N GLY A 32 -0.01 -0.10 13.85
CA GLY A 32 -0.17 1.23 13.25
C GLY A 32 -1.63 1.70 13.14
N LEU A 33 -2.39 1.59 14.22
CA LEU A 33 -3.78 2.06 14.32
C LEU A 33 -3.89 3.21 15.31
N THR A 34 -4.87 4.09 15.10
CA THR A 34 -5.34 5.02 16.13
C THR A 34 -6.33 4.30 17.06
N VAL A 35 -6.64 4.92 18.20
CA VAL A 35 -7.64 4.38 19.14
C VAL A 35 -9.02 4.28 18.47
N GLU A 36 -9.39 5.31 17.71
CA GLU A 36 -10.66 5.35 16.97
C GLU A 36 -10.74 4.22 15.93
N GLU A 37 -9.66 3.97 15.20
CA GLU A 37 -9.58 2.87 14.23
C GLU A 37 -9.71 1.50 14.93
N ALA A 38 -9.05 1.32 16.07
CA ALA A 38 -9.16 0.09 16.86
C ALA A 38 -10.61 -0.16 17.35
N ARG A 39 -11.29 0.89 17.81
CA ARG A 39 -12.72 0.83 18.19
C ARG A 39 -13.62 0.48 17.00
N ALA A 40 -13.37 1.13 15.85
CA ALA A 40 -14.12 0.87 14.63
C ALA A 40 -13.99 -0.59 14.17
N ILE A 41 -12.81 -1.19 14.30
CA ILE A 41 -12.58 -2.61 13.97
C ILE A 41 -13.44 -3.52 14.86
N SER A 42 -13.45 -3.30 16.18
CA SER A 42 -14.28 -4.10 17.09
C SER A 42 -15.75 -3.99 16.74
N THR A 43 -16.20 -2.79 16.37
CA THR A 43 -17.58 -2.56 15.93
C THR A 43 -17.90 -3.28 14.61
N MET A 44 -16.99 -3.20 13.61
CA MET A 44 -17.19 -3.86 12.31
C MET A 44 -17.20 -5.39 12.41
N LEU A 45 -16.39 -5.95 13.31
CA LEU A 45 -16.32 -7.40 13.53
C LEU A 45 -17.42 -7.94 14.44
N ASP A 46 -18.18 -7.05 15.10
CA ASP A 46 -19.12 -7.41 16.19
C ASP A 46 -18.44 -8.23 17.30
N ARG A 47 -17.14 -8.05 17.48
CA ARG A 47 -16.29 -8.65 18.51
C ARG A 47 -14.95 -7.95 18.57
N ASP A 48 -14.21 -8.20 19.62
CA ASP A 48 -12.83 -7.77 19.69
C ASP A 48 -11.92 -8.56 18.72
N PRO A 49 -10.96 -7.88 18.06
CA PRO A 49 -10.07 -8.54 17.12
C PRO A 49 -9.00 -9.39 17.83
N THR A 50 -8.51 -10.40 17.15
CA THR A 50 -7.27 -11.07 17.52
C THR A 50 -6.08 -10.16 17.25
N LEU A 51 -4.94 -10.45 17.89
CA LEU A 51 -3.69 -9.74 17.62
C LEU A 51 -3.32 -9.76 16.12
N THR A 52 -3.47 -10.91 15.47
CA THR A 52 -3.18 -11.05 14.04
C THR A 52 -4.10 -10.18 13.19
N GLU A 53 -5.40 -10.18 13.47
CA GLU A 53 -6.36 -9.31 12.77
C GLU A 53 -6.01 -7.84 12.95
N ALA A 54 -5.71 -7.41 14.17
CA ALA A 54 -5.35 -6.02 14.44
C ALA A 54 -4.06 -5.59 13.70
N VAL A 55 -3.07 -6.47 13.61
CA VAL A 55 -1.84 -6.23 12.83
C VAL A 55 -2.17 -6.10 11.33
N ILE A 56 -2.99 -7.00 10.77
CA ILE A 56 -3.41 -6.95 9.37
C ILE A 56 -4.17 -5.65 9.10
N TRP A 57 -5.12 -5.27 9.95
CA TRP A 57 -5.85 -4.00 9.82
C TRP A 57 -4.91 -2.79 9.89
N GLY A 58 -3.89 -2.80 10.77
CA GLY A 58 -2.89 -1.76 10.86
C GLY A 58 -2.06 -1.61 9.58
N ILE A 59 -1.74 -2.71 8.92
CA ILE A 59 -1.01 -2.72 7.65
C ILE A 59 -1.92 -2.23 6.51
N GLN A 60 -3.10 -2.83 6.34
CA GLN A 60 -4.03 -2.49 5.26
C GLN A 60 -4.60 -1.08 5.42
N GLY A 61 -4.79 -0.61 6.64
CA GLY A 61 -5.20 0.76 6.96
C GLY A 61 -4.07 1.80 6.94
N SER A 62 -2.84 1.40 6.67
CA SER A 62 -1.71 2.34 6.58
C SER A 62 -1.86 3.29 5.40
N GLU A 63 -1.16 4.42 5.43
CA GLU A 63 -1.14 5.36 4.31
C GLU A 63 -0.67 4.71 3.01
N HIS A 64 0.29 3.77 3.11
CA HIS A 64 0.81 3.04 1.95
C HIS A 64 -0.25 2.21 1.22
N CYS A 65 -1.12 1.51 1.95
CA CYS A 65 -2.14 0.65 1.34
C CYS A 65 -3.47 1.36 1.09
N SER A 66 -3.88 2.26 1.97
CA SER A 66 -5.22 2.86 1.95
C SER A 66 -5.27 4.30 1.45
N TYR A 67 -4.12 4.98 1.33
CA TYR A 67 -4.05 6.41 1.00
C TYR A 67 -4.95 7.28 1.90
N LYS A 68 -5.13 6.88 3.17
CA LYS A 68 -6.15 7.47 4.06
C LYS A 68 -6.03 8.97 4.28
N SER A 69 -4.82 9.52 4.22
CA SER A 69 -4.59 10.96 4.34
C SER A 69 -4.32 11.65 3.00
N SER A 70 -3.66 10.98 2.05
CA SER A 70 -3.27 11.56 0.76
C SER A 70 -4.34 11.46 -0.31
N SER A 71 -5.31 10.57 -0.18
CA SER A 71 -6.39 10.35 -1.16
C SER A 71 -7.09 11.64 -1.58
N ARG A 72 -7.33 12.58 -0.63
CA ARG A 72 -7.96 13.88 -0.91
C ARG A 72 -7.15 14.75 -1.87
N PHE A 73 -5.82 14.65 -1.81
CA PHE A 73 -4.92 15.39 -2.71
C PHE A 73 -4.79 14.68 -4.05
N LEU A 74 -4.66 13.34 -4.04
CA LEU A 74 -4.56 12.55 -5.26
C LEU A 74 -5.79 12.76 -6.17
N LYS A 75 -6.97 12.88 -5.59
CA LYS A 75 -8.22 13.18 -6.32
C LYS A 75 -8.24 14.53 -7.04
N THR A 76 -7.33 15.46 -6.71
CA THR A 76 -7.21 16.76 -7.39
C THR A 76 -6.36 16.69 -8.65
N LEU A 77 -5.61 15.62 -8.84
CA LEU A 77 -4.75 15.46 -10.01
C LEU A 77 -5.57 15.21 -11.28
N PRO A 78 -5.16 15.77 -12.44
CA PRO A 78 -5.85 15.52 -13.70
C PRO A 78 -5.61 14.08 -14.14
N THR A 79 -6.68 13.28 -14.15
CA THR A 79 -6.64 11.86 -14.52
C THR A 79 -7.28 11.57 -15.88
N LYS A 80 -7.80 12.60 -16.54
CA LYS A 80 -8.47 12.50 -17.84
C LYS A 80 -7.83 13.48 -18.82
N GLY A 81 -7.75 13.08 -20.07
CA GLY A 81 -7.21 13.94 -21.12
C GLY A 81 -7.14 13.19 -22.46
N LYS A 82 -6.90 13.95 -23.55
CA LYS A 82 -6.85 13.42 -24.93
C LYS A 82 -5.87 12.24 -25.08
N HIS A 83 -4.76 12.30 -24.36
CA HIS A 83 -3.68 11.31 -24.44
C HIS A 83 -3.74 10.26 -23.35
N VAL A 84 -4.67 10.32 -22.39
CA VAL A 84 -4.84 9.29 -21.37
C VAL A 84 -5.62 8.13 -21.97
N ILE A 85 -4.99 6.96 -22.08
CA ILE A 85 -5.62 5.71 -22.49
C ILE A 85 -6.23 5.03 -21.28
N LEU A 86 -5.46 4.96 -20.19
CA LEU A 86 -5.88 4.37 -18.93
C LEU A 86 -5.40 5.28 -17.78
N GLY A 87 -6.34 5.73 -16.97
CA GLY A 87 -6.10 6.49 -15.75
C GLY A 87 -5.92 5.60 -14.53
N PRO A 88 -6.04 6.16 -13.30
CA PRO A 88 -5.92 5.40 -12.06
C PRO A 88 -6.95 4.28 -11.94
N GLY A 89 -6.56 3.18 -11.33
CA GLY A 89 -7.43 2.02 -11.08
C GLY A 89 -6.77 0.68 -11.38
N GLU A 90 -5.64 0.70 -12.08
CA GLU A 90 -4.81 -0.46 -12.40
C GLU A 90 -3.38 -0.24 -11.89
N ASP A 91 -2.49 -1.20 -12.13
CA ASP A 91 -1.10 -1.15 -11.62
C ASP A 91 -0.31 0.05 -12.16
N SER A 92 -0.66 0.55 -13.34
CA SER A 92 0.03 1.69 -13.97
C SER A 92 -0.89 2.48 -14.89
N GLY A 93 -0.56 3.75 -15.08
CA GLY A 93 -1.20 4.59 -16.10
C GLY A 93 -0.68 4.30 -17.51
N VAL A 94 -1.54 4.53 -18.51
CA VAL A 94 -1.19 4.39 -19.94
C VAL A 94 -1.47 5.68 -20.67
N VAL A 95 -0.43 6.21 -21.33
CA VAL A 95 -0.51 7.45 -22.10
C VAL A 95 -0.24 7.17 -23.58
N ALA A 96 -1.06 7.74 -24.46
CA ALA A 96 -0.89 7.61 -25.90
C ALA A 96 0.38 8.34 -26.38
N LEU A 97 1.21 7.63 -27.16
CA LEU A 97 2.37 8.22 -27.83
C LEU A 97 2.00 8.96 -29.12
N THR A 98 0.97 8.51 -29.79
CA THR A 98 0.60 9.05 -31.09
C THR A 98 -0.91 9.19 -31.21
N ASP A 99 -1.36 10.23 -31.91
CA ASP A 99 -2.72 10.38 -32.42
C ASP A 99 -2.87 9.54 -33.70
N THR A 100 -2.89 8.22 -33.57
CA THR A 100 -3.16 7.38 -34.75
C THR A 100 -4.65 7.36 -35.05
N PRO A 101 -5.07 7.77 -36.24
CA PRO A 101 -6.48 8.06 -36.54
C PRO A 101 -7.39 6.84 -36.67
N LYS A 102 -6.92 5.63 -36.70
CA LYS A 102 -7.81 4.45 -36.91
C LYS A 102 -7.32 3.22 -36.14
N GLY A 103 -8.01 2.93 -35.07
CA GLY A 103 -8.12 1.58 -34.45
C GLY A 103 -7.01 1.11 -33.53
N LYS A 104 -5.75 1.45 -33.73
CA LYS A 104 -4.65 1.03 -32.85
C LYS A 104 -3.82 2.24 -32.43
N ARG A 105 -3.80 2.52 -31.13
CA ARG A 105 -2.91 3.54 -30.55
C ARG A 105 -1.73 2.85 -29.87
N TRP A 106 -0.53 3.36 -30.10
CA TRP A 106 0.63 3.01 -29.28
C TRP A 106 0.55 3.76 -27.97
N GLY A 107 0.63 3.03 -26.87
CA GLY A 107 0.65 3.59 -25.53
C GLY A 107 1.97 3.31 -24.84
N VAL A 108 2.35 4.18 -23.90
CA VAL A 108 3.41 3.94 -22.95
C VAL A 108 2.76 3.68 -21.60
N VAL A 109 3.12 2.55 -21.00
CA VAL A 109 2.86 2.23 -19.59
C VAL A 109 3.96 2.87 -18.77
N ILE A 110 3.60 3.65 -17.76
CA ILE A 110 4.55 4.37 -16.90
C ILE A 110 4.26 4.00 -15.45
N SER A 111 5.20 3.33 -14.82
CA SER A 111 5.23 3.13 -13.38
C SER A 111 6.31 4.00 -12.76
N HIS A 112 6.03 4.55 -11.59
CA HIS A 112 6.92 5.44 -10.87
C HIS A 112 6.83 5.17 -9.36
N GLU A 113 7.98 5.13 -8.73
CA GLU A 113 8.04 4.89 -7.28
C GLU A 113 9.24 5.63 -6.68
N SER A 114 9.22 5.92 -5.38
CA SER A 114 10.33 6.57 -4.67
C SER A 114 11.24 5.60 -3.94
N HIS A 115 10.72 4.57 -3.33
CA HIS A 115 11.40 3.54 -2.52
C HIS A 115 12.60 4.01 -1.68
N ASN A 116 12.60 5.30 -1.30
CA ASN A 116 13.71 5.96 -0.64
C ASN A 116 13.92 5.47 0.80
N HIS A 117 12.85 5.29 1.57
CA HIS A 117 12.94 4.91 2.98
C HIS A 117 13.51 3.50 3.18
N PRO A 118 13.02 2.44 2.52
CA PRO A 118 13.65 1.13 2.60
C PRO A 118 15.10 1.14 2.14
N SER A 119 15.43 1.89 1.08
CA SER A 119 16.80 1.99 0.56
C SER A 119 17.75 2.71 1.50
N GLN A 120 17.27 3.59 2.37
CA GLN A 120 18.07 4.22 3.40
C GLN A 120 18.53 3.23 4.49
N ILE A 121 17.71 2.23 4.79
CA ILE A 121 17.96 1.27 5.88
C ILE A 121 18.72 0.05 5.36
N VAL A 122 18.28 -0.52 4.22
CA VAL A 122 18.84 -1.69 3.57
C VAL A 122 19.01 -1.39 2.06
N PRO A 123 20.09 -0.71 1.67
CA PRO A 123 20.24 -0.11 0.34
C PRO A 123 20.10 -1.10 -0.82
N TYR A 124 20.71 -2.28 -0.71
CA TYR A 124 20.68 -3.27 -1.77
C TYR A 124 19.28 -3.86 -1.98
N GLU A 125 18.67 -4.35 -0.92
CA GLU A 125 17.33 -4.94 -0.95
C GLU A 125 16.26 -3.89 -1.26
N GLY A 126 16.44 -2.69 -0.73
CA GLY A 126 15.56 -1.55 -1.01
C GLY A 126 15.59 -1.17 -2.48
N ALA A 127 16.76 -1.01 -3.08
CA ALA A 127 16.92 -0.71 -4.51
C ALA A 127 16.38 -1.85 -5.38
N ALA A 128 16.69 -3.10 -5.05
CA ALA A 128 16.20 -4.27 -5.79
C ALA A 128 14.66 -4.34 -5.78
N THR A 129 14.05 -4.07 -4.63
CA THR A 129 12.58 -4.05 -4.50
C THR A 129 11.97 -2.87 -5.27
N GLY A 130 12.57 -1.69 -5.22
CA GLY A 130 12.11 -0.52 -5.96
C GLY A 130 12.10 -0.76 -7.47
N VAL A 131 13.22 -1.26 -8.03
CA VAL A 131 13.30 -1.63 -9.45
C VAL A 131 12.33 -2.78 -9.77
N GLY A 132 12.27 -3.81 -8.93
CA GLY A 132 11.39 -4.96 -9.12
C GLY A 132 9.91 -4.57 -9.12
N GLY A 133 9.49 -3.65 -8.25
CA GLY A 133 8.13 -3.13 -8.16
C GLY A 133 7.69 -2.45 -9.46
N VAL A 134 8.43 -1.43 -9.90
CA VAL A 134 8.06 -0.68 -11.13
C VAL A 134 8.12 -1.54 -12.40
N VAL A 135 9.04 -2.50 -12.47
CA VAL A 135 9.10 -3.47 -13.57
C VAL A 135 7.87 -4.38 -13.56
N ARG A 136 7.50 -4.87 -12.38
CA ARG A 136 6.33 -5.75 -12.23
C ARG A 136 5.03 -5.05 -12.62
N ASP A 137 4.84 -3.80 -12.22
CA ASP A 137 3.67 -3.02 -12.62
C ASP A 137 3.50 -2.96 -14.13
N VAL A 138 4.59 -2.66 -14.85
CA VAL A 138 4.56 -2.62 -16.33
C VAL A 138 4.23 -3.98 -16.93
N VAL A 139 4.80 -5.07 -16.37
CA VAL A 139 4.54 -6.45 -16.84
C VAL A 139 3.11 -6.87 -16.55
N CYS A 140 2.58 -6.54 -15.38
CA CYS A 140 1.19 -6.82 -15.00
C CYS A 140 0.18 -6.13 -15.91
N MET A 141 0.54 -4.97 -16.49
CA MET A 141 -0.25 -4.28 -17.52
C MET A 141 -0.18 -4.96 -18.90
N GLY A 142 0.50 -6.11 -19.02
CA GLY A 142 0.71 -6.81 -20.30
C GLY A 142 1.66 -6.10 -21.24
N ALA A 143 2.47 -5.16 -20.76
CA ALA A 143 3.42 -4.40 -21.55
C ALA A 143 4.85 -4.94 -21.42
N ARG A 144 5.67 -4.67 -22.44
CA ARG A 144 7.10 -4.98 -22.40
C ARG A 144 7.86 -3.79 -21.84
N VAL A 145 8.72 -4.03 -20.85
CA VAL A 145 9.63 -3.01 -20.33
C VAL A 145 10.64 -2.64 -21.42
N VAL A 146 10.71 -1.36 -21.76
CA VAL A 146 11.60 -0.81 -22.80
C VAL A 146 12.64 0.13 -22.25
N GLY A 147 12.49 0.58 -21.01
CA GLY A 147 13.45 1.46 -20.34
C GLY A 147 13.19 1.52 -18.85
N CYS A 148 14.23 1.80 -18.11
CA CYS A 148 14.19 2.12 -16.69
C CYS A 148 15.03 3.39 -16.49
N MET A 149 14.52 4.33 -15.71
CA MET A 149 15.23 5.55 -15.34
C MET A 149 15.38 5.60 -13.83
N ASP A 150 16.58 5.89 -13.38
CA ASP A 150 16.86 6.07 -11.95
C ASP A 150 17.35 7.50 -11.72
N LEU A 151 16.51 8.30 -11.10
CA LEU A 151 16.76 9.71 -10.82
C LEU A 151 17.31 9.88 -9.40
N LEU A 152 18.48 9.32 -9.14
CA LEU A 152 19.13 9.39 -7.83
C LEU A 152 19.33 10.83 -7.37
N ARG A 153 19.08 11.07 -6.10
CA ARG A 153 19.38 12.30 -5.38
C ARG A 153 20.20 11.92 -4.16
N LEU A 154 21.49 12.04 -4.30
CA LEU A 154 22.44 11.79 -3.21
C LEU A 154 22.69 13.12 -2.51
N GLY A 155 22.52 13.13 -1.18
CA GLY A 155 22.76 14.29 -0.33
C GLY A 155 24.25 14.55 -0.09
#